data_dfc4f842a136299b68dda59ca53b2da6
#
_entry.id   dfc4f842a136299b68dda59ca53b2da6
#
_cell.length_a   1.000
_cell.length_b   1.000
_cell.length_c   1.000
_cell.angle_alpha   90.00
_cell.angle_beta   90.00
_cell.angle_gamma   90.00
#
_symmetry.space_group_name_H-M   'P 1'
#
loop_
_entity.id
_entity.type
_entity.pdbx_description
1 polymer ?
#
loop_
_entity_poly.entity_id
_entity_poly.type
_entity_poly.pdbx_seq_one_letter_code
_entity_poly.pdbx_strand_id
1 'polypeptide(L)'
;VPELPEVETIRSSLAPGLTGRAFDRVEIRDPRLTRPEPPEAVAAAIEGERVTEVGRRGKYLIVTFESGRHLLVHLRMTGSVLHPAPDGWRDDPHVRAVVRLDNGSDVIYRDVRRFGTWDLLEAGELAEYIAARRLGPEPLGRTFTSATIARVLAGRRTPVKAALLDQRAAAGVGNIYADEALWYARINSLTPAGALGEEEIDALRTGVRKALRLGIRRQGATLRDYRGTDGSRGRMQDEFRVYGREGEPCERCGTPIAKTRVAGRGTWYCPACQAPTKLVSTSLRALPSARGRGTSDPQSSS
;
A
#
# COMPACT_ATOMS: atom_id res chain seq x y z
N VAL A 1 -2.52 2.36 6.61
CA VAL A 1 -2.86 2.49 5.18
C VAL A 1 -3.05 1.09 4.63
N PRO A 2 -4.20 0.75 4.07
CA PRO A 2 -4.38 -0.50 3.36
C PRO A 2 -3.34 -0.66 2.23
N GLU A 3 -2.61 -1.78 2.26
CA GLU A 3 -1.67 -2.20 1.23
C GLU A 3 -2.28 -3.38 0.45
N LEU A 4 -1.53 -4.04 -0.40
CA LEU A 4 -2.06 -5.15 -1.22
C LEU A 4 -2.80 -6.21 -0.41
N PRO A 5 -2.29 -6.73 0.74
CA PRO A 5 -3.00 -7.76 1.49
C PRO A 5 -4.35 -7.31 2.04
N GLU A 6 -4.44 -6.06 2.52
CA GLU A 6 -5.69 -5.51 3.03
C GLU A 6 -6.73 -5.35 1.91
N VAL A 7 -6.30 -4.85 0.74
CA VAL A 7 -7.20 -4.71 -0.41
C VAL A 7 -7.61 -6.06 -0.97
N GLU A 8 -6.72 -7.06 -0.99
CA GLU A 8 -7.04 -8.43 -1.42
C GLU A 8 -8.03 -9.11 -0.46
N THR A 9 -7.88 -8.89 0.84
CA THR A 9 -8.82 -9.39 1.85
C THR A 9 -10.22 -8.79 1.62
N ILE A 10 -10.31 -7.48 1.41
CA ILE A 10 -11.59 -6.82 1.09
C ILE A 10 -12.15 -7.37 -0.21
N ARG A 11 -11.36 -7.45 -1.28
CA ARG A 11 -11.81 -8.00 -2.58
C ARG A 11 -12.40 -9.41 -2.44
N SER A 12 -11.65 -10.30 -1.78
CA SER A 12 -12.08 -11.69 -1.65
C SER A 12 -13.34 -11.87 -0.81
N SER A 13 -13.54 -11.00 0.19
CA SER A 13 -14.74 -11.00 1.03
C SER A 13 -15.94 -10.35 0.35
N LEU A 14 -15.73 -9.32 -0.48
CA LEU A 14 -16.80 -8.64 -1.20
C LEU A 14 -17.29 -9.43 -2.42
N ALA A 15 -16.39 -10.09 -3.14
CA ALA A 15 -16.73 -10.71 -4.42
C ALA A 15 -17.94 -11.66 -4.35
N PRO A 16 -18.08 -12.55 -3.36
CA PRO A 16 -19.26 -13.43 -3.28
C PRO A 16 -20.60 -12.70 -3.07
N GLY A 17 -20.55 -11.56 -2.39
CA GLY A 17 -21.76 -10.76 -2.07
C GLY A 17 -22.16 -9.79 -3.17
N LEU A 18 -21.23 -9.38 -4.04
CA LEU A 18 -21.46 -8.36 -5.08
C LEU A 18 -21.58 -8.95 -6.49
N THR A 19 -20.82 -9.99 -6.82
CA THR A 19 -20.87 -10.57 -8.17
C THR A 19 -22.25 -11.10 -8.49
N GLY A 20 -22.80 -10.71 -9.64
CA GLY A 20 -24.15 -11.01 -10.08
C GLY A 20 -25.25 -10.12 -9.47
N ARG A 21 -24.92 -9.18 -8.57
CA ARG A 21 -25.85 -8.20 -8.00
C ARG A 21 -25.89 -6.93 -8.82
N ALA A 22 -27.07 -6.29 -8.87
CA ALA A 22 -27.21 -4.95 -9.42
C ALA A 22 -27.12 -3.91 -8.29
N PHE A 23 -26.61 -2.74 -8.61
CA PHE A 23 -26.63 -1.56 -7.75
C PHE A 23 -27.98 -0.87 -7.89
N ASP A 24 -28.94 -1.20 -7.00
CA ASP A 24 -30.30 -0.68 -7.05
C ASP A 24 -30.35 0.83 -6.78
N ARG A 25 -29.55 1.30 -5.83
CA ARG A 25 -29.42 2.72 -5.49
C ARG A 25 -28.02 3.05 -5.04
N VAL A 26 -27.50 4.20 -5.47
CA VAL A 26 -26.18 4.71 -5.09
C VAL A 26 -26.30 6.12 -4.51
N GLU A 27 -25.81 6.31 -3.29
CA GLU A 27 -25.74 7.61 -2.62
C GLU A 27 -24.27 7.93 -2.32
N ILE A 28 -23.74 9.01 -2.90
CA ILE A 28 -22.38 9.49 -2.65
C ILE A 28 -22.48 10.79 -1.84
N ARG A 29 -22.16 10.71 -0.54
CA ARG A 29 -22.32 11.80 0.42
C ARG A 29 -21.15 12.79 0.44
N ASP A 30 -20.00 12.40 -0.08
CA ASP A 30 -18.80 13.23 -0.07
C ASP A 30 -18.30 13.51 -1.49
N PRO A 31 -18.44 14.78 -1.99
CA PRO A 31 -18.02 15.11 -3.35
C PRO A 31 -16.49 15.00 -3.60
N ARG A 32 -15.70 14.83 -2.55
CA ARG A 32 -14.25 14.59 -2.72
C ARG A 32 -13.96 13.18 -3.21
N LEU A 33 -14.88 12.25 -2.97
CA LEU A 33 -14.68 10.83 -3.27
C LEU A 33 -14.54 10.58 -4.77
N THR A 34 -15.28 11.33 -5.59
CA THR A 34 -15.38 11.11 -7.04
C THR A 34 -14.69 12.18 -7.90
N ARG A 35 -13.99 13.12 -7.28
CA ARG A 35 -13.34 14.22 -8.04
C ARG A 35 -12.47 13.70 -9.19
N PRO A 36 -12.52 14.35 -10.35
CA PRO A 36 -13.20 15.62 -10.65
C PRO A 36 -14.71 15.49 -10.94
N GLU A 37 -15.23 14.28 -11.09
CA GLU A 37 -16.60 14.03 -11.49
C GLU A 37 -17.61 14.41 -10.36
N PRO A 38 -18.79 14.98 -10.71
CA PRO A 38 -19.85 15.20 -9.75
C PRO A 38 -20.36 13.87 -9.16
N PRO A 39 -20.63 13.80 -7.85
CA PRO A 39 -21.16 12.59 -7.20
C PRO A 39 -22.40 12.03 -7.86
N GLU A 40 -23.32 12.92 -8.25
CA GLU A 40 -24.59 12.57 -8.86
C GLU A 40 -24.41 11.92 -10.25
N ALA A 41 -23.41 12.38 -11.01
CA ALA A 41 -23.08 11.80 -12.31
C ALA A 41 -22.52 10.39 -12.16
N VAL A 42 -21.62 10.18 -11.20
CA VAL A 42 -21.05 8.86 -10.92
C VAL A 42 -22.13 7.92 -10.38
N ALA A 43 -22.96 8.38 -9.44
CA ALA A 43 -24.07 7.58 -8.90
C ALA A 43 -25.02 7.14 -10.02
N ALA A 44 -25.52 8.07 -10.82
CA ALA A 44 -26.44 7.79 -11.93
C ALA A 44 -25.85 6.84 -12.98
N ALA A 45 -24.54 6.91 -13.21
CA ALA A 45 -23.85 6.06 -14.19
C ALA A 45 -23.70 4.60 -13.75
N ILE A 46 -23.77 4.31 -12.44
CA ILE A 46 -23.62 2.96 -11.90
C ILE A 46 -24.90 2.41 -11.24
N GLU A 47 -25.94 3.23 -11.06
CA GLU A 47 -27.28 2.74 -10.69
C GLU A 47 -27.87 1.85 -11.78
N GLY A 48 -28.46 0.72 -11.40
CA GLY A 48 -28.99 -0.30 -12.30
C GLY A 48 -27.93 -1.25 -12.88
N GLU A 49 -26.65 -0.90 -12.77
CA GLU A 49 -25.56 -1.74 -13.30
C GLU A 49 -25.37 -3.02 -12.50
N ARG A 50 -25.17 -4.12 -13.23
CA ARG A 50 -24.88 -5.44 -12.63
C ARG A 50 -23.39 -5.69 -12.55
N VAL A 51 -22.93 -6.09 -11.38
CA VAL A 51 -21.52 -6.45 -11.14
C VAL A 51 -21.19 -7.80 -11.77
N THR A 52 -20.22 -7.84 -12.67
CA THR A 52 -19.72 -9.08 -13.28
C THR A 52 -18.48 -9.61 -12.56
N GLU A 53 -17.63 -8.71 -12.03
CA GLU A 53 -16.39 -9.08 -11.35
C GLU A 53 -16.03 -8.06 -10.26
N VAL A 54 -15.43 -8.56 -9.16
CA VAL A 54 -14.72 -7.76 -8.17
C VAL A 54 -13.25 -8.15 -8.20
N GLY A 55 -12.44 -7.32 -8.83
CA GLY A 55 -11.02 -7.50 -9.06
C GLY A 55 -10.14 -6.60 -8.18
N ARG A 56 -8.81 -6.71 -8.36
CA ARG A 56 -7.82 -5.85 -7.70
C ARG A 56 -6.61 -5.62 -8.62
N ARG A 57 -6.06 -4.42 -8.53
CA ARG A 57 -4.76 -4.08 -9.13
C ARG A 57 -3.94 -3.22 -8.16
N GLY A 58 -2.82 -3.75 -7.65
CA GLY A 58 -2.04 -3.07 -6.62
C GLY A 58 -2.87 -2.80 -5.37
N LYS A 59 -3.14 -1.52 -5.09
CA LYS A 59 -3.99 -1.07 -3.97
C LYS A 59 -5.37 -0.58 -4.41
N TYR A 60 -5.74 -0.82 -5.65
CA TYR A 60 -7.05 -0.50 -6.20
C TYR A 60 -7.96 -1.72 -6.15
N LEU A 61 -9.12 -1.59 -5.55
CA LEU A 61 -10.26 -2.48 -5.73
C LEU A 61 -10.95 -2.08 -7.03
N ILE A 62 -11.36 -3.04 -7.85
CA ILE A 62 -11.98 -2.80 -9.16
C ILE A 62 -13.30 -3.54 -9.18
N VAL A 63 -14.40 -2.80 -9.32
CA VAL A 63 -15.72 -3.38 -9.59
C VAL A 63 -15.99 -3.23 -11.07
N THR A 64 -16.23 -4.32 -11.76
CA THR A 64 -16.53 -4.35 -13.20
C THR A 64 -18.02 -4.61 -13.37
N PHE A 65 -18.65 -3.84 -14.24
CA PHE A 65 -20.07 -3.92 -14.55
C PHE A 65 -20.35 -4.60 -15.90
N GLU A 66 -21.60 -5.00 -16.11
CA GLU A 66 -22.05 -5.67 -17.35
C GLU A 66 -21.90 -4.78 -18.59
N SER A 67 -22.03 -3.47 -18.42
CA SER A 67 -21.74 -2.46 -19.47
C SER A 67 -20.29 -2.42 -19.92
N GLY A 68 -19.37 -3.03 -19.18
CA GLY A 68 -17.94 -2.94 -19.35
C GLY A 68 -17.29 -1.76 -18.62
N ARG A 69 -18.06 -0.93 -17.92
CA ARG A 69 -17.54 0.11 -17.01
C ARG A 69 -16.81 -0.48 -15.82
N HIS A 70 -15.92 0.32 -15.24
CA HIS A 70 -15.18 -0.06 -14.04
C HIS A 70 -15.24 1.05 -13.00
N LEU A 71 -15.60 0.69 -11.76
CA LEU A 71 -15.43 1.56 -10.61
C LEU A 71 -14.14 1.16 -9.88
N LEU A 72 -13.15 2.05 -9.88
CA LEU A 72 -11.89 1.86 -9.18
C LEU A 72 -11.94 2.55 -7.82
N VAL A 73 -11.76 1.78 -6.77
CA VAL A 73 -11.77 2.28 -5.39
C VAL A 73 -10.35 2.22 -4.82
N HIS A 74 -9.81 3.37 -4.42
CA HIS A 74 -8.56 3.42 -3.68
C HIS A 74 -8.83 3.85 -2.23
N LEU A 75 -8.59 2.95 -1.29
CA LEU A 75 -8.91 3.15 0.13
C LEU A 75 -8.03 4.20 0.82
N ARG A 76 -6.87 4.52 0.25
CA ARG A 76 -5.88 5.45 0.83
C ARG A 76 -5.52 5.10 2.26
N MET A 77 -5.87 5.94 3.26
CA MET A 77 -5.39 5.77 4.63
C MET A 77 -6.42 5.17 5.58
N THR A 78 -7.68 5.56 5.45
CA THR A 78 -8.76 5.23 6.39
C THR A 78 -10.02 4.74 5.70
N GLY A 79 -10.00 4.63 4.36
CA GLY A 79 -11.10 4.05 3.61
C GLY A 79 -11.30 2.58 3.96
N SER A 80 -12.54 2.20 4.13
CA SER A 80 -12.99 0.82 4.35
C SER A 80 -14.32 0.59 3.63
N VAL A 81 -14.54 -0.65 3.20
CA VAL A 81 -15.79 -1.10 2.59
C VAL A 81 -16.38 -2.15 3.50
N LEU A 82 -17.62 -1.97 3.93
CA LEU A 82 -18.33 -2.88 4.83
C LEU A 82 -19.53 -3.48 4.13
N HIS A 83 -19.69 -4.79 4.22
CA HIS A 83 -20.80 -5.55 3.67
C HIS A 83 -20.93 -6.91 4.37
N PRO A 84 -22.12 -7.23 4.89
CA PRO A 84 -23.29 -6.35 4.98
C PRO A 84 -23.01 -5.11 5.84
N ALA A 85 -23.78 -4.06 5.63
CA ALA A 85 -23.63 -2.83 6.42
C ALA A 85 -23.94 -3.15 7.90
N PRO A 86 -23.08 -2.70 8.85
CA PRO A 86 -23.31 -2.93 10.27
C PRO A 86 -24.49 -2.13 10.81
N ASP A 87 -25.07 -2.58 11.91
CA ASP A 87 -26.13 -1.80 12.58
C ASP A 87 -25.66 -0.39 12.94
N GLY A 88 -26.57 0.57 12.87
CA GLY A 88 -26.29 1.97 13.19
C GLY A 88 -25.41 2.74 12.18
N TRP A 89 -25.09 2.15 11.02
CA TRP A 89 -24.24 2.80 10.02
C TRP A 89 -24.82 4.13 9.50
N ARG A 90 -26.13 4.33 9.59
CA ARG A 90 -26.80 5.55 9.13
C ARG A 90 -26.40 6.78 9.92
N ASP A 91 -26.07 6.59 11.19
CA ASP A 91 -25.65 7.65 12.12
C ASP A 91 -24.12 7.86 12.14
N ASP A 92 -23.35 7.04 11.41
CA ASP A 92 -21.90 7.22 11.33
C ASP A 92 -21.53 8.39 10.40
N PRO A 93 -20.98 9.50 10.94
CA PRO A 93 -20.64 10.69 10.17
C PRO A 93 -19.49 10.48 9.19
N HIS A 94 -18.86 9.30 9.20
CA HIS A 94 -17.75 8.96 8.32
C HIS A 94 -18.15 8.10 7.12
N VAL A 95 -19.41 7.73 6.99
CA VAL A 95 -19.94 7.09 5.78
C VAL A 95 -19.94 8.11 4.63
N ARG A 96 -19.26 7.78 3.53
CA ARG A 96 -19.06 8.67 2.37
C ARG A 96 -19.84 8.23 1.14
N ALA A 97 -20.16 6.95 1.05
CA ALA A 97 -21.04 6.43 0.03
C ALA A 97 -21.81 5.20 0.54
N VAL A 98 -22.97 4.99 -0.02
CA VAL A 98 -23.85 3.84 0.24
C VAL A 98 -24.30 3.28 -1.10
N VAL A 99 -24.23 1.97 -1.26
CA VAL A 99 -24.77 1.25 -2.40
C VAL A 99 -25.79 0.25 -1.88
N ARG A 100 -27.05 0.40 -2.28
CA ARG A 100 -28.09 -0.60 -2.09
C ARG A 100 -28.01 -1.62 -3.21
N LEU A 101 -27.97 -2.90 -2.87
CA LEU A 101 -28.01 -3.99 -3.83
C LEU A 101 -29.47 -4.43 -4.11
N ASP A 102 -29.67 -5.09 -5.25
CA ASP A 102 -30.97 -5.63 -5.69
C ASP A 102 -31.61 -6.64 -4.71
N ASN A 103 -30.82 -7.20 -3.80
CA ASN A 103 -31.31 -8.07 -2.72
C ASN A 103 -31.65 -7.32 -1.43
N GLY A 104 -31.61 -6.00 -1.43
CA GLY A 104 -31.93 -5.15 -0.30
C GLY A 104 -30.80 -4.95 0.73
N SER A 105 -29.62 -5.57 0.54
CA SER A 105 -28.46 -5.33 1.42
C SER A 105 -27.71 -4.05 1.04
N ASP A 106 -27.07 -3.42 2.03
CA ASP A 106 -26.28 -2.21 1.85
C ASP A 106 -24.78 -2.52 1.89
N VAL A 107 -24.04 -1.92 0.96
CA VAL A 107 -22.57 -1.80 0.98
C VAL A 107 -22.24 -0.36 1.36
N ILE A 108 -21.42 -0.16 2.37
CA ILE A 108 -21.03 1.19 2.77
C ILE A 108 -19.53 1.43 2.57
N TYR A 109 -19.21 2.61 2.10
CA TYR A 109 -17.86 3.12 2.05
C TYR A 109 -17.68 4.15 3.16
N ARG A 110 -16.79 3.82 4.12
CA ARG A 110 -16.49 4.64 5.28
C ARG A 110 -15.06 5.19 5.16
N ASP A 111 -14.87 6.50 5.35
CA ASP A 111 -13.53 7.11 5.35
C ASP A 111 -13.45 8.33 6.27
N VAL A 112 -12.73 8.16 7.39
CA VAL A 112 -12.56 9.20 8.40
C VAL A 112 -11.79 10.41 7.85
N ARG A 113 -10.72 10.16 7.09
CA ARG A 113 -9.80 11.22 6.59
C ARG A 113 -10.21 11.80 5.25
N ARG A 114 -11.16 11.19 4.56
CA ARG A 114 -11.68 11.64 3.27
C ARG A 114 -10.60 11.72 2.17
N PHE A 115 -9.66 10.77 2.16
CA PHE A 115 -8.58 10.68 1.18
C PHE A 115 -8.82 9.61 0.12
N GLY A 116 -9.78 8.72 0.35
CA GLY A 116 -10.17 7.70 -0.59
C GLY A 116 -10.68 8.28 -1.90
N THR A 117 -10.59 7.51 -2.98
CA THR A 117 -11.08 7.92 -4.30
C THR A 117 -11.89 6.82 -4.96
N TRP A 118 -12.92 7.23 -5.66
CA TRP A 118 -13.73 6.43 -6.57
C TRP A 118 -13.56 7.03 -7.97
N ASP A 119 -12.90 6.30 -8.85
CA ASP A 119 -12.71 6.71 -10.24
C ASP A 119 -13.57 5.81 -11.13
N LEU A 120 -14.56 6.38 -11.81
CA LEU A 120 -15.40 5.66 -12.78
C LEU A 120 -14.74 5.73 -14.15
N LEU A 121 -14.61 4.58 -14.79
CA LEU A 121 -14.03 4.45 -16.13
C LEU A 121 -15.07 3.85 -17.09
N GLU A 122 -15.08 4.34 -18.31
CA GLU A 122 -15.85 3.74 -19.39
C GLU A 122 -15.23 2.42 -19.87
N ALA A 123 -16.00 1.67 -20.65
CA ALA A 123 -15.53 0.41 -21.22
C ALA A 123 -14.27 0.61 -22.06
N GLY A 124 -13.23 -0.20 -21.79
CA GLY A 124 -11.94 -0.15 -22.48
C GLY A 124 -10.89 0.79 -21.89
N GLU A 125 -11.24 1.71 -20.98
CA GLU A 125 -10.30 2.69 -20.43
C GLU A 125 -9.37 2.14 -19.33
N LEU A 126 -9.71 0.98 -18.75
CA LEU A 126 -8.99 0.42 -17.60
C LEU A 126 -7.49 0.23 -17.89
N ALA A 127 -7.14 -0.27 -19.08
CA ALA A 127 -5.75 -0.55 -19.44
C ALA A 127 -4.93 0.75 -19.50
N GLU A 128 -5.46 1.80 -20.12
CA GLU A 128 -4.82 3.11 -20.21
C GLU A 128 -4.69 3.76 -18.82
N TYR A 129 -5.75 3.73 -18.02
CA TYR A 129 -5.73 4.24 -16.66
C TYR A 129 -4.64 3.59 -15.80
N ILE A 130 -4.49 2.27 -15.87
CA ILE A 130 -3.44 1.54 -15.15
C ILE A 130 -2.05 1.89 -15.68
N ALA A 131 -1.90 2.01 -17.02
CA ALA A 131 -0.64 2.39 -17.65
C ALA A 131 -0.19 3.80 -17.25
N ALA A 132 -1.11 4.78 -17.22
CA ALA A 132 -0.85 6.16 -16.81
C ALA A 132 -0.31 6.25 -15.38
N ARG A 133 -0.73 5.35 -14.50
CA ARG A 133 -0.24 5.26 -13.11
C ARG A 133 1.09 4.53 -12.97
N ARG A 134 1.62 4.00 -14.06
CA ARG A 134 2.91 3.28 -14.12
C ARG A 134 3.03 2.18 -13.06
N LEU A 135 1.94 1.46 -12.81
CA LEU A 135 1.95 0.38 -11.84
C LEU A 135 2.80 -0.79 -12.37
N GLY A 136 3.81 -1.16 -11.61
CA GLY A 136 4.69 -2.28 -11.89
C GLY A 136 3.99 -3.64 -11.82
N PRO A 137 4.73 -4.74 -11.88
CA PRO A 137 4.16 -6.08 -11.84
C PRO A 137 3.43 -6.35 -10.53
N GLU A 138 2.38 -7.17 -10.59
CA GLU A 138 1.72 -7.73 -9.40
C GLU A 138 2.67 -8.70 -8.69
N PRO A 139 3.04 -8.47 -7.42
CA PRO A 139 4.05 -9.26 -6.73
C PRO A 139 3.71 -10.76 -6.61
N LEU A 140 2.42 -11.08 -6.58
CA LEU A 140 1.94 -12.46 -6.51
C LEU A 140 1.63 -13.06 -7.90
N GLY A 141 1.72 -12.24 -8.96
CA GLY A 141 1.49 -12.65 -10.34
C GLY A 141 2.71 -13.30 -11.01
N ARG A 142 2.49 -13.80 -12.22
CA ARG A 142 3.53 -14.49 -13.01
C ARG A 142 4.63 -13.55 -13.51
N THR A 143 4.31 -12.28 -13.75
CA THR A 143 5.24 -11.26 -14.29
C THR A 143 6.23 -10.73 -13.25
N PHE A 144 6.05 -11.01 -11.97
CA PHE A 144 6.97 -10.63 -10.89
C PHE A 144 8.12 -11.65 -10.81
N THR A 145 9.05 -11.55 -11.76
CA THR A 145 10.25 -12.39 -11.87
C THR A 145 11.49 -11.64 -11.41
N SER A 146 12.58 -12.36 -11.07
CA SER A 146 13.86 -11.74 -10.73
C SER A 146 14.36 -10.85 -11.86
N ALA A 147 14.23 -11.29 -13.12
CA ALA A 147 14.61 -10.49 -14.29
C ALA A 147 13.79 -9.19 -14.42
N THR A 148 12.48 -9.24 -14.13
CA THR A 148 11.64 -8.03 -14.14
C THR A 148 12.05 -7.05 -13.05
N ILE A 149 12.33 -7.55 -11.83
CA ILE A 149 12.77 -6.74 -10.70
C ILE A 149 14.13 -6.12 -11.02
N ALA A 150 15.11 -6.91 -11.50
CA ALA A 150 16.43 -6.44 -11.88
C ALA A 150 16.36 -5.28 -12.87
N ARG A 151 15.56 -5.43 -13.94
CA ARG A 151 15.37 -4.39 -14.95
C ARG A 151 14.78 -3.10 -14.37
N VAL A 152 13.81 -3.20 -13.47
CA VAL A 152 13.17 -2.01 -12.85
C VAL A 152 14.10 -1.33 -11.86
N LEU A 153 14.97 -2.07 -11.17
CA LEU A 153 15.89 -1.54 -10.18
C LEU A 153 17.23 -1.07 -10.80
N ALA A 154 17.55 -1.49 -12.01
CA ALA A 154 18.81 -1.17 -12.69
C ALA A 154 19.13 0.33 -12.67
N GLY A 155 20.37 0.66 -12.26
CA GLY A 155 20.87 2.04 -12.19
C GLY A 155 20.24 2.94 -11.12
N ARG A 156 19.27 2.48 -10.34
CA ARG A 156 18.66 3.29 -9.28
C ARG A 156 19.60 3.47 -8.10
N ARG A 157 19.92 4.72 -7.79
CA ARG A 157 20.69 5.10 -6.60
C ARG A 157 19.83 5.22 -5.33
N THR A 158 18.54 5.24 -5.48
CA THR A 158 17.60 5.32 -4.33
C THR A 158 17.68 4.07 -3.48
N PRO A 159 17.49 4.18 -2.15
CA PRO A 159 17.38 3.02 -1.26
C PRO A 159 16.36 1.99 -1.77
N VAL A 160 16.68 0.70 -1.61
CA VAL A 160 15.81 -0.39 -2.07
C VAL A 160 14.41 -0.32 -1.45
N LYS A 161 14.31 0.10 -0.19
CA LYS A 161 12.99 0.33 0.42
C LYS A 161 12.20 1.41 -0.33
N ALA A 162 12.83 2.53 -0.66
CA ALA A 162 12.18 3.59 -1.43
C ALA A 162 11.73 3.10 -2.82
N ALA A 163 12.55 2.26 -3.46
CA ALA A 163 12.20 1.65 -4.73
C ALA A 163 11.01 0.68 -4.62
N LEU A 164 10.89 -0.07 -3.51
CA LEU A 164 9.71 -0.92 -3.26
C LEU A 164 8.43 -0.13 -2.99
N LEU A 165 8.55 1.03 -2.32
CA LEU A 165 7.42 1.93 -2.08
C LEU A 165 6.94 2.63 -3.35
N ASP A 166 7.82 2.77 -4.33
CA ASP A 166 7.48 3.23 -5.68
C ASP A 166 6.69 2.11 -6.39
N GLN A 167 5.43 2.29 -6.57
CA GLN A 167 4.51 1.29 -7.13
C GLN A 167 4.94 0.73 -8.50
N ARG A 168 5.97 1.31 -9.14
CA ARG A 168 6.57 0.83 -10.39
C ARG A 168 7.43 -0.44 -10.21
N ALA A 169 8.01 -0.64 -9.04
CA ALA A 169 8.82 -1.84 -8.77
C ALA A 169 7.96 -3.04 -8.38
N ALA A 170 6.95 -2.81 -7.53
CA ALA A 170 6.07 -3.84 -7.01
C ALA A 170 4.72 -3.20 -6.67
N ALA A 171 3.70 -3.43 -7.48
CA ALA A 171 2.40 -2.84 -7.24
C ALA A 171 1.80 -3.36 -5.93
N GLY A 172 1.28 -2.45 -5.11
CA GLY A 172 0.61 -2.79 -3.86
C GLY A 172 1.51 -2.92 -2.63
N VAL A 173 2.84 -2.99 -2.76
CA VAL A 173 3.75 -2.97 -1.61
C VAL A 173 3.73 -1.59 -0.97
N GLY A 174 3.63 -1.53 0.36
CA GLY A 174 3.72 -0.31 1.13
C GLY A 174 4.71 -0.46 2.28
N ASN A 175 4.57 0.41 3.30
CA ASN A 175 5.59 0.56 4.33
C ASN A 175 5.77 -0.68 5.22
N ILE A 176 4.67 -1.34 5.56
CA ILE A 176 4.68 -2.55 6.39
C ILE A 176 5.37 -3.68 5.64
N TYR A 177 4.85 -4.01 4.48
CA TYR A 177 5.31 -5.17 3.74
C TYR A 177 6.68 -4.95 3.07
N ALA A 178 7.13 -3.70 2.87
CA ALA A 178 8.50 -3.43 2.45
C ALA A 178 9.52 -3.77 3.55
N ASP A 179 9.29 -3.36 4.80
CA ASP A 179 10.19 -3.69 5.91
C ASP A 179 10.23 -5.20 6.19
N GLU A 180 9.06 -5.84 6.24
CA GLU A 180 8.96 -7.28 6.42
C GLU A 180 9.65 -8.07 5.29
N ALA A 181 9.45 -7.65 4.03
CA ALA A 181 10.08 -8.27 2.87
C ALA A 181 11.61 -8.17 2.92
N LEU A 182 12.14 -7.00 3.27
CA LEU A 182 13.59 -6.76 3.38
C LEU A 182 14.20 -7.56 4.54
N TRP A 183 13.48 -7.74 5.64
CA TRP A 183 13.92 -8.63 6.71
C TRP A 183 13.97 -10.09 6.24
N TYR A 184 12.94 -10.58 5.54
CA TYR A 184 12.97 -11.93 4.95
C TYR A 184 14.13 -12.11 3.99
N ALA A 185 14.42 -11.11 3.17
CA ALA A 185 15.49 -11.11 2.18
C ALA A 185 16.90 -10.88 2.78
N ARG A 186 17.01 -10.46 4.05
CA ARG A 186 18.26 -10.05 4.71
C ARG A 186 18.95 -8.86 4.02
N ILE A 187 18.19 -7.99 3.40
CA ILE A 187 18.69 -6.81 2.68
C ILE A 187 18.55 -5.56 3.54
N ASN A 188 19.61 -4.76 3.64
CA ASN A 188 19.54 -3.48 4.32
C ASN A 188 18.64 -2.52 3.54
N SER A 189 17.73 -1.85 4.26
CA SER A 189 16.74 -0.94 3.67
C SER A 189 17.35 0.26 2.94
N LEU A 190 18.60 0.61 3.27
CA LEU A 190 19.34 1.73 2.67
C LEU A 190 20.20 1.29 1.48
N THR A 191 20.35 0.01 1.19
CA THR A 191 21.12 -0.47 0.03
C THR A 191 20.59 0.21 -1.23
N PRO A 192 21.45 0.82 -2.08
CA PRO A 192 21.03 1.35 -3.37
C PRO A 192 20.37 0.24 -4.21
N ALA A 193 19.16 0.51 -4.71
CA ALA A 193 18.38 -0.53 -5.39
C ALA A 193 19.09 -1.15 -6.60
N GLY A 194 19.85 -0.34 -7.34
CA GLY A 194 20.62 -0.81 -8.50
C GLY A 194 21.94 -1.50 -8.16
N ALA A 195 22.31 -1.60 -6.87
CA ALA A 195 23.52 -2.30 -6.41
C ALA A 195 23.23 -3.76 -6.00
N LEU A 196 21.94 -4.18 -6.02
CA LEU A 196 21.57 -5.55 -5.68
C LEU A 196 22.08 -6.53 -6.73
N GLY A 197 22.79 -7.58 -6.30
CA GLY A 197 23.19 -8.71 -7.13
C GLY A 197 22.03 -9.65 -7.43
N GLU A 198 22.25 -10.64 -8.29
CA GLU A 198 21.21 -11.61 -8.70
C GLU A 198 20.61 -12.38 -7.52
N GLU A 199 21.45 -12.84 -6.60
CA GLU A 199 21.01 -13.57 -5.40
C GLU A 199 20.17 -12.68 -4.49
N GLU A 200 20.56 -11.42 -4.30
CA GLU A 200 19.81 -10.45 -3.50
C GLU A 200 18.45 -10.10 -4.15
N ILE A 201 18.41 -10.00 -5.48
CA ILE A 201 17.16 -9.78 -6.24
C ILE A 201 16.20 -10.96 -6.08
N ASP A 202 16.72 -12.21 -6.16
CA ASP A 202 15.86 -13.40 -5.94
C ASP A 202 15.40 -13.51 -4.49
N ALA A 203 16.26 -13.20 -3.53
CA ALA A 203 15.90 -13.11 -2.13
C ALA A 203 14.85 -12.03 -1.88
N LEU A 204 14.98 -10.86 -2.51
CA LEU A 204 13.99 -9.78 -2.44
C LEU A 204 12.64 -10.21 -3.01
N ARG A 205 12.63 -10.83 -4.19
CA ARG A 205 11.41 -11.38 -4.80
C ARG A 205 10.71 -12.37 -3.87
N THR A 206 11.48 -13.28 -3.30
CA THR A 206 10.98 -14.30 -2.38
C THR A 206 10.46 -13.65 -1.08
N GLY A 207 11.20 -12.70 -0.52
CA GLY A 207 10.82 -11.95 0.67
C GLY A 207 9.52 -11.18 0.50
N VAL A 208 9.37 -10.47 -0.62
CA VAL A 208 8.14 -9.73 -0.96
C VAL A 208 6.94 -10.67 -1.04
N ARG A 209 7.07 -11.78 -1.78
CA ARG A 209 5.99 -12.78 -1.88
C ARG A 209 5.63 -13.40 -0.54
N LYS A 210 6.63 -13.70 0.30
CA LYS A 210 6.43 -14.28 1.61
C LYS A 210 5.67 -13.33 2.53
N ALA A 211 6.09 -12.08 2.63
CA ALA A 211 5.44 -11.07 3.44
C ALA A 211 3.98 -10.83 3.02
N LEU A 212 3.74 -10.67 1.71
CA LEU A 212 2.38 -10.42 1.19
C LEU A 212 1.46 -11.62 1.37
N ARG A 213 1.92 -12.84 1.11
CA ARG A 213 1.12 -14.06 1.33
C ARG A 213 0.76 -14.24 2.80
N LEU A 214 1.69 -13.96 3.70
CA LEU A 214 1.41 -13.99 5.13
C LEU A 214 0.36 -12.93 5.49
N GLY A 215 0.49 -11.70 4.98
CA GLY A 215 -0.49 -10.64 5.17
C GLY A 215 -1.89 -11.04 4.72
N ILE A 216 -2.03 -11.66 3.54
CA ILE A 216 -3.33 -12.14 3.05
C ILE A 216 -3.89 -13.25 3.97
N ARG A 217 -3.08 -14.25 4.34
CA ARG A 217 -3.52 -15.32 5.26
C ARG A 217 -3.96 -14.79 6.62
N ARG A 218 -3.36 -13.69 7.09
CA ARG A 218 -3.71 -13.02 8.34
C ARG A 218 -4.74 -11.90 8.17
N GLN A 219 -5.36 -11.80 6.99
CA GLN A 219 -6.41 -10.84 6.65
C GLN A 219 -5.97 -9.38 6.82
N GLY A 220 -4.70 -9.08 6.53
CA GLY A 220 -4.13 -7.74 6.66
C GLY A 220 -3.72 -7.36 8.07
N ALA A 221 -3.20 -6.15 8.23
CA ALA A 221 -2.74 -5.57 9.49
C ALA A 221 -3.71 -4.49 10.00
N THR A 222 -4.31 -4.71 11.16
CA THR A 222 -5.09 -3.69 11.86
C THR A 222 -4.23 -2.96 12.88
N LEU A 223 -3.59 -1.86 12.46
CA LEU A 223 -2.86 -0.98 13.38
C LEU A 223 -3.78 0.05 14.03
N ARG A 224 -4.72 0.63 13.28
CA ARG A 224 -5.72 1.62 13.75
C ARG A 224 -7.07 1.40 13.10
N ASP A 225 -7.21 1.79 11.84
CA ASP A 225 -8.51 2.00 11.19
C ASP A 225 -8.93 0.85 10.27
N TYR A 226 -7.97 0.08 9.73
CA TYR A 226 -8.29 -1.02 8.82
C TYR A 226 -9.19 -2.06 9.50
N ARG A 227 -10.23 -2.46 8.78
CA ARG A 227 -11.15 -3.55 9.13
C ARG A 227 -11.47 -4.36 7.87
N GLY A 228 -11.76 -5.63 8.04
CA GLY A 228 -12.40 -6.46 7.03
C GLY A 228 -13.80 -5.95 6.69
N THR A 229 -14.42 -6.53 5.68
CA THR A 229 -15.77 -6.11 5.22
C THR A 229 -16.85 -6.37 6.26
N ASP A 230 -16.66 -7.32 7.15
CA ASP A 230 -17.51 -7.66 8.30
C ASP A 230 -17.16 -6.87 9.58
N GLY A 231 -16.25 -5.89 9.49
CA GLY A 231 -15.75 -5.13 10.62
C GLY A 231 -14.67 -5.84 11.45
N SER A 232 -14.28 -7.06 11.11
CA SER A 232 -13.25 -7.83 11.81
C SER A 232 -11.86 -7.19 11.71
N ARG A 233 -10.99 -7.54 12.65
CA ARG A 233 -9.60 -7.08 12.65
C ARG A 233 -8.71 -8.07 11.92
N GLY A 234 -7.84 -7.57 11.05
CA GLY A 234 -6.74 -8.36 10.54
C GLY A 234 -5.75 -8.71 11.66
N ARG A 235 -4.95 -9.74 11.46
CA ARG A 235 -4.01 -10.30 12.46
C ARG A 235 -2.56 -10.31 12.01
N MET A 236 -2.21 -9.60 10.92
CA MET A 236 -0.83 -9.55 10.43
C MET A 236 0.12 -8.87 11.42
N GLN A 237 -0.37 -7.95 12.26
CA GLN A 237 0.45 -7.30 13.29
C GLN A 237 1.01 -8.29 14.32
N ASP A 238 0.37 -9.44 14.53
CA ASP A 238 0.83 -10.49 15.43
C ASP A 238 2.01 -11.29 14.84
N GLU A 239 2.31 -11.08 13.57
CA GLU A 239 3.35 -11.79 12.80
C GLU A 239 4.51 -10.89 12.37
N PHE A 240 4.52 -9.63 12.78
CA PHE A 240 5.59 -8.71 12.39
C PHE A 240 6.96 -9.19 12.90
N ARG A 241 7.93 -9.17 12.01
CA ARG A 241 9.33 -9.53 12.31
C ARG A 241 10.16 -8.31 12.68
N VAL A 242 9.85 -7.17 12.09
CA VAL A 242 10.56 -5.91 12.36
C VAL A 242 9.62 -4.71 12.49
N TYR A 243 8.53 -4.64 11.71
CA TYR A 243 7.70 -3.45 11.64
C TYR A 243 7.08 -3.11 13.02
N GLY A 244 7.40 -1.89 13.52
CA GLY A 244 6.88 -1.41 14.81
C GLY A 244 7.60 -1.97 16.05
N ARG A 245 8.59 -2.85 15.90
CA ARG A 245 9.24 -3.60 16.97
C ARG A 245 10.61 -3.01 17.39
N GLU A 246 10.73 -1.68 17.38
CA GLU A 246 11.97 -0.99 17.80
C GLU A 246 12.37 -1.40 19.21
N GLY A 247 13.64 -1.82 19.39
CA GLY A 247 14.20 -2.27 20.66
C GLY A 247 13.93 -3.74 21.03
N GLU A 248 12.95 -4.38 20.37
CA GLU A 248 12.65 -5.79 20.62
C GLU A 248 13.71 -6.70 19.96
N PRO A 249 13.95 -7.92 20.50
CA PRO A 249 14.90 -8.85 19.93
C PRO A 249 14.45 -9.35 18.55
N CYS A 250 15.40 -9.39 17.60
CA CYS A 250 15.20 -10.05 16.33
C CYS A 250 15.02 -11.55 16.53
N GLU A 251 13.97 -12.12 16.02
CA GLU A 251 13.66 -13.56 16.15
C GLU A 251 14.72 -14.47 15.53
N ARG A 252 15.58 -13.95 14.64
CA ARG A 252 16.61 -14.71 13.96
C ARG A 252 17.95 -14.71 14.69
N CYS A 253 18.33 -13.61 15.35
CA CYS A 253 19.68 -13.46 15.92
C CYS A 253 19.71 -12.77 17.29
N GLY A 254 18.57 -12.40 17.87
CA GLY A 254 18.48 -11.74 19.17
C GLY A 254 18.86 -10.25 19.18
N THR A 255 19.52 -9.73 18.14
CA THR A 255 19.91 -8.31 18.08
C THR A 255 18.67 -7.40 18.12
N PRO A 256 18.68 -6.32 18.92
CA PRO A 256 17.55 -5.39 18.96
C PRO A 256 17.25 -4.78 17.59
N ILE A 257 15.96 -4.75 17.24
CA ILE A 257 15.47 -4.11 16.02
C ILE A 257 15.74 -2.61 16.11
N ALA A 258 16.37 -2.08 15.08
CA ALA A 258 16.63 -0.65 14.95
C ALA A 258 15.57 0.03 14.09
N LYS A 259 15.42 1.34 14.31
CA LYS A 259 14.55 2.20 13.54
C LYS A 259 15.33 3.34 12.90
N THR A 260 14.98 3.66 11.67
CA THR A 260 15.51 4.79 10.91
C THR A 260 14.41 5.42 10.05
N ARG A 261 14.80 6.33 9.14
CA ARG A 261 13.89 6.89 8.13
C ARG A 261 14.44 6.68 6.72
N VAL A 262 13.58 6.20 5.82
CA VAL A 262 13.87 6.08 4.39
C VAL A 262 12.72 6.72 3.60
N ALA A 263 13.03 7.64 2.70
CA ALA A 263 12.04 8.37 1.90
C ALA A 263 10.88 8.97 2.75
N GLY A 264 11.22 9.56 3.90
CA GLY A 264 10.25 10.16 4.83
C GLY A 264 9.40 9.16 5.63
N ARG A 265 9.62 7.85 5.49
CA ARG A 265 8.87 6.79 6.17
C ARG A 265 9.68 6.15 7.29
N GLY A 266 9.06 5.89 8.43
CA GLY A 266 9.65 5.06 9.48
C GLY A 266 10.01 3.69 8.91
N THR A 267 11.19 3.19 9.28
CA THR A 267 11.80 1.99 8.71
C THR A 267 12.38 1.17 9.85
N TRP A 268 11.96 -0.06 9.98
CA TRP A 268 12.42 -0.98 11.00
C TRP A 268 13.21 -2.12 10.37
N TYR A 269 14.34 -2.48 10.98
CA TYR A 269 15.24 -3.51 10.44
C TYR A 269 16.12 -4.10 11.54
N CYS A 270 16.63 -5.30 11.32
CA CYS A 270 17.65 -5.90 12.17
C CYS A 270 19.05 -5.49 11.68
N PRO A 271 19.85 -4.73 12.46
CA PRO A 271 21.16 -4.27 12.00
C PRO A 271 22.18 -5.39 11.76
N ALA A 272 22.04 -6.53 12.45
CA ALA A 272 22.89 -7.69 12.24
C ALA A 272 22.48 -8.53 11.02
N CYS A 273 21.19 -8.88 10.90
CA CYS A 273 20.71 -9.71 9.79
C CYS A 273 20.63 -8.96 8.45
N GLN A 274 20.50 -7.64 8.50
CA GLN A 274 20.39 -6.74 7.35
C GLN A 274 21.56 -5.75 7.38
N ALA A 275 22.78 -6.27 7.60
CA ALA A 275 24.00 -5.46 7.61
C ALA A 275 24.18 -4.74 6.25
N PRO A 276 24.71 -3.51 6.25
CA PRO A 276 25.06 -2.83 4.99
C PRO A 276 26.00 -3.66 4.15
N THR A 277 25.74 -3.79 2.85
CA THR A 277 26.71 -4.38 1.91
C THR A 277 27.99 -3.55 1.90
N LYS A 278 29.15 -4.17 1.78
CA LYS A 278 30.50 -3.50 1.86
C LYS A 278 30.62 -2.27 0.93
N LEU A 279 29.84 -2.19 -0.13
CA LEU A 279 29.80 -1.05 -1.08
C LEU A 279 29.17 0.23 -0.47
N VAL A 280 28.37 0.14 0.59
CA VAL A 280 27.73 1.30 1.24
C VAL A 280 28.64 1.93 2.28
N SER A 281 29.61 1.17 2.82
CA SER A 281 30.52 1.65 3.87
C SER A 281 31.53 2.69 3.38
N THR A 282 31.77 2.79 2.07
CA THR A 282 32.74 3.72 1.48
C THR A 282 32.19 5.14 1.24
N SER A 283 30.87 5.31 1.21
CA SER A 283 30.22 6.60 0.90
C SER A 283 29.76 7.38 2.14
N LEU A 284 29.85 6.81 3.34
CA LEU A 284 29.42 7.45 4.60
C LEU A 284 30.61 8.05 5.40
N ARG A 285 31.75 8.37 4.74
CA ARG A 285 32.75 9.18 5.39
C ARG A 285 32.22 10.62 5.54
N ALA A 286 31.91 10.91 6.78
CA ALA A 286 31.85 12.19 7.47
C ALA A 286 31.86 13.45 6.57
N LEU A 287 30.76 14.14 6.51
CA LEU A 287 30.78 15.60 6.33
C LEU A 287 31.59 16.19 7.52
N PRO A 288 32.68 16.96 7.28
CA PRO A 288 33.36 17.61 8.36
C PRO A 288 32.46 18.61 9.05
N SER A 289 32.39 18.53 10.37
CA SER A 289 31.75 19.52 11.20
C SER A 289 32.37 20.90 10.90
N ALA A 290 31.54 21.84 10.46
CA ALA A 290 31.95 23.24 10.36
C ALA A 290 32.32 23.75 11.76
N ARG A 291 33.61 23.74 12.06
CA ARG A 291 34.15 24.44 13.23
C ARG A 291 34.02 25.93 13.00
N GLY A 292 33.52 26.58 14.06
CA GLY A 292 33.23 28.00 14.13
C GLY A 292 34.35 28.91 13.63
N ARG A 293 33.96 29.90 12.89
CA ARG A 293 34.80 31.08 12.67
C ARG A 293 34.79 31.94 13.95
N GLY A 294 35.94 31.95 14.59
CA GLY A 294 36.20 32.88 15.67
C GLY A 294 36.10 34.31 15.16
N THR A 295 35.33 35.08 15.87
CA THR A 295 35.31 36.56 15.79
C THR A 295 36.66 37.06 16.30
N SER A 296 37.44 37.73 15.46
CA SER A 296 38.53 38.59 15.86
C SER A 296 38.07 40.03 15.68
N ASP A 297 37.92 40.71 16.81
CA ASP A 297 37.83 42.16 16.89
C ASP A 297 39.08 42.87 16.37
N PRO A 298 39.01 44.00 15.68
CA PRO A 298 40.12 44.92 15.57
C PRO A 298 39.89 46.06 16.57
N GLN A 299 40.83 46.19 17.52
CA GLN A 299 41.03 47.38 18.33
C GLN A 299 41.57 48.53 17.50
N SER A 300 40.97 49.71 17.80
CA SER A 300 41.38 51.07 17.69
C SER A 300 42.88 51.39 17.46
N SER A 301 43.14 52.37 16.65
CA SER A 301 44.02 53.51 16.98
C SER A 301 44.00 54.59 15.91
N SER A 302 43.78 55.80 16.39
CA SER A 302 44.05 57.18 15.91
C SER A 302 43.03 57.83 15.04
#